data_3e22b6b5f3d79b4e88a30591f0745e10
#
_entry.id   3e22b6b5f3d79b4e88a30591f0745e10
#
_cell.length_a   1.000
_cell.length_b   1.000
_cell.length_c   1.000
_cell.angle_alpha   90.00
_cell.angle_beta   90.00
_cell.angle_gamma   90.00
#
_symmetry.space_group_name_H-M   'P 1'
#
loop_
_entity.id
_entity.type
_entity.pdbx_description
1 polymer ?
#
loop_
_entity_poly.entity_id
_entity_poly.type
_entity_poly.pdbx_seq_one_letter_code
_entity_poly.pdbx_strand_id
1 'polypeptide(L)'
;NDLTAYIHERMPLTATLGIKCAKMTPEEIVLTLDWSETLCTGSGILHGGAIMALADSAGGAAAFANLPEGASGTSTIESKTNFLGAVREGTVTATAKPLHVGGSTIVIETEIRNKAGKLVGKVTQTQTVLRPRP
;
A
#
# COMPACT_ATOMS: atom_id res chain seq x y z
N ASN A 1 -17.58 -0.51 -1.23
CA ASN A 1 -17.66 0.49 -2.30
C ASN A 1 -16.97 -0.04 -3.56
N ASP A 2 -17.12 0.66 -4.66
CA ASP A 2 -16.58 0.21 -5.96
C ASP A 2 -15.05 0.14 -5.97
N LEU A 3 -14.39 1.08 -5.31
CA LEU A 3 -12.92 1.09 -5.23
C LEU A 3 -12.42 -0.11 -4.44
N THR A 4 -13.07 -0.45 -3.35
CA THR A 4 -12.71 -1.61 -2.54
C THR A 4 -12.89 -2.90 -3.33
N ALA A 5 -14.03 -3.05 -4.04
CA ALA A 5 -14.26 -4.20 -4.89
C ALA A 5 -13.20 -4.31 -5.99
N TYR A 6 -12.81 -3.19 -6.56
CA TYR A 6 -11.77 -3.13 -7.59
C TYR A 6 -10.43 -3.67 -7.09
N ILE A 7 -9.96 -3.21 -5.91
CA ILE A 7 -8.68 -3.68 -5.38
C ILE A 7 -8.75 -5.14 -4.95
N HIS A 8 -9.90 -5.60 -4.44
CA HIS A 8 -10.08 -7.01 -4.05
C HIS A 8 -9.98 -7.94 -5.25
N GLU A 9 -10.49 -7.52 -6.40
CA GLU A 9 -10.41 -8.29 -7.63
C GLU A 9 -8.98 -8.33 -8.16
N ARG A 10 -8.29 -7.19 -8.15
CA ARG A 10 -6.92 -7.06 -8.68
C ARG A 10 -5.88 -7.67 -7.77
N MET A 11 -6.07 -7.56 -6.47
CA MET A 11 -5.13 -8.04 -5.45
C MET A 11 -5.90 -8.87 -4.41
N PRO A 12 -6.14 -10.17 -4.68
CA PRO A 12 -6.97 -11.00 -3.80
C PRO A 12 -6.56 -10.98 -2.32
N LEU A 13 -5.26 -10.81 -2.02
CA LEU A 13 -4.80 -10.70 -0.64
C LEU A 13 -5.49 -9.54 0.10
N THR A 14 -5.80 -8.46 -0.59
CA THR A 14 -6.48 -7.32 0.05
C THR A 14 -7.87 -7.71 0.54
N ALA A 15 -8.56 -8.59 -0.18
CA ALA A 15 -9.85 -9.12 0.28
C ALA A 15 -9.68 -10.00 1.51
N THR A 16 -8.67 -10.88 1.51
CA THR A 16 -8.38 -11.78 2.64
C THR A 16 -8.08 -10.99 3.92
N LEU A 17 -7.34 -9.88 3.82
CA LEU A 17 -6.99 -9.06 4.97
C LEU A 17 -8.07 -8.05 5.35
N GLY A 18 -9.08 -7.87 4.51
CA GLY A 18 -10.15 -6.90 4.75
C GLY A 18 -9.74 -5.45 4.49
N ILE A 19 -8.75 -5.26 3.61
CA ILE A 19 -8.30 -3.92 3.22
C ILE A 19 -9.37 -3.22 2.40
N LYS A 20 -9.61 -1.94 2.69
CA LYS A 20 -10.56 -1.11 1.96
C LYS A 20 -9.84 0.01 1.25
N CYS A 21 -10.44 0.51 0.16
CA CYS A 21 -9.90 1.63 -0.59
C CYS A 21 -10.78 2.86 -0.39
N ALA A 22 -10.20 3.92 0.14
CA ALA A 22 -10.89 5.18 0.38
C ALA A 22 -10.69 6.19 -0.76
N LYS A 23 -9.55 6.10 -1.46
CA LYS A 23 -9.23 7.05 -2.53
C LYS A 23 -8.26 6.40 -3.51
N MET A 24 -8.45 6.68 -4.80
CA MET A 24 -7.56 6.17 -5.85
C MET A 24 -7.44 7.20 -6.97
N THR A 25 -6.34 7.92 -6.95
CA THR A 25 -5.95 8.86 -8.00
C THR A 25 -4.46 8.68 -8.29
N PRO A 26 -3.94 9.14 -9.43
CA PRO A 26 -2.50 9.07 -9.68
C PRO A 26 -1.67 9.80 -8.62
N GLU A 27 -2.21 10.85 -8.02
CA GLU A 27 -1.52 11.64 -7.00
C GLU A 27 -1.51 10.96 -5.65
N GLU A 28 -2.52 10.12 -5.36
CA GLU A 28 -2.67 9.57 -4.02
C GLU A 28 -3.57 8.35 -4.00
N ILE A 29 -3.09 7.29 -3.37
CA ILE A 29 -3.87 6.09 -3.07
C ILE A 29 -4.02 6.02 -1.55
N VAL A 30 -5.25 5.85 -1.07
CA VAL A 30 -5.52 5.70 0.37
C VAL A 30 -6.21 4.36 0.60
N LEU A 31 -5.52 3.47 1.31
CA LEU A 31 -6.07 2.19 1.73
C LEU A 31 -6.16 2.15 3.25
N THR A 32 -7.13 1.41 3.77
CA THR A 32 -7.34 1.27 5.21
C THR A 32 -7.41 -0.19 5.61
N LEU A 33 -7.02 -0.46 6.85
CA LEU A 33 -7.06 -1.79 7.45
C LEU A 33 -7.53 -1.66 8.89
N ASP A 34 -8.61 -2.36 9.24
CA ASP A 34 -9.10 -2.38 10.62
C ASP A 34 -8.29 -3.37 11.43
N TRP A 35 -7.91 -2.98 12.66
CA TRP A 35 -7.31 -3.89 13.60
C TRP A 35 -8.26 -5.07 13.85
N SER A 36 -7.70 -6.25 13.88
CA SER A 36 -8.42 -7.47 14.19
C SER A 36 -7.45 -8.41 14.88
N GLU A 37 -7.93 -9.18 15.84
CA GLU A 37 -7.09 -10.12 16.59
C GLU A 37 -6.36 -11.08 15.66
N THR A 38 -7.01 -11.55 14.60
CA THR A 38 -6.41 -12.48 13.64
C THR A 38 -5.28 -11.88 12.81
N LEU A 39 -5.15 -10.55 12.82
CA LEU A 39 -4.08 -9.85 12.10
C LEU A 39 -2.94 -9.41 13.01
N CYS A 40 -2.94 -9.88 14.24
CA CYS A 40 -1.96 -9.46 15.24
C CYS A 40 -0.78 -10.41 15.36
N THR A 41 0.33 -9.85 15.79
CA THR A 41 1.43 -10.58 16.40
C THR A 41 1.15 -10.72 17.91
N GLY A 42 2.13 -11.05 18.73
CA GLY A 42 1.92 -11.17 20.17
C GLY A 42 1.42 -9.89 20.84
N SER A 43 0.73 -10.05 21.96
CA SER A 43 0.29 -8.94 22.82
C SER A 43 -0.73 -8.00 22.19
N GLY A 44 -1.52 -8.46 21.22
CA GLY A 44 -2.58 -7.67 20.61
C GLY A 44 -2.10 -6.53 19.73
N ILE A 45 -0.87 -6.61 19.25
CA ILE A 45 -0.29 -5.61 18.35
C ILE A 45 -0.48 -6.07 16.93
N LEU A 46 -0.98 -5.19 16.07
CA LEU A 46 -1.13 -5.47 14.65
C LEU A 46 0.21 -5.92 14.06
N HIS A 47 0.21 -7.06 13.37
CA HIS A 47 1.43 -7.66 12.83
C HIS A 47 2.11 -6.73 11.84
N GLY A 48 3.43 -6.58 11.97
CA GLY A 48 4.19 -5.77 11.03
C GLY A 48 4.03 -6.21 9.58
N GLY A 49 3.90 -7.52 9.37
CA GLY A 49 3.61 -8.07 8.04
C GLY A 49 2.28 -7.61 7.46
N ALA A 50 1.25 -7.44 8.31
CA ALA A 50 -0.04 -6.91 7.87
C ALA A 50 0.10 -5.44 7.45
N ILE A 51 0.88 -4.66 8.21
CA ILE A 51 1.17 -3.26 7.86
C ILE A 51 1.94 -3.19 6.55
N MET A 52 2.92 -4.08 6.36
CA MET A 52 3.69 -4.15 5.11
C MET A 52 2.82 -4.53 3.92
N ALA A 53 1.89 -5.47 4.10
CA ALA A 53 0.96 -5.87 3.04
C ALA A 53 0.03 -4.71 2.65
N LEU A 54 -0.44 -3.95 3.63
CA LEU A 54 -1.24 -2.75 3.40
C LEU A 54 -0.46 -1.73 2.58
N ALA A 55 0.77 -1.42 3.01
CA ALA A 55 1.61 -0.44 2.33
C ALA A 55 2.02 -0.90 0.94
N ASP A 56 2.37 -2.19 0.77
CA ASP A 56 2.74 -2.74 -0.52
C ASP A 56 1.58 -2.67 -1.51
N SER A 57 0.37 -2.96 -1.04
CA SER A 57 -0.83 -2.87 -1.87
C SER A 57 -1.09 -1.43 -2.29
N ALA A 58 -0.98 -0.48 -1.38
CA ALA A 58 -1.17 0.94 -1.68
C ALA A 58 -0.10 1.44 -2.65
N GLY A 59 1.17 1.07 -2.41
CA GLY A 59 2.29 1.49 -3.24
C GLY A 59 2.25 0.88 -4.64
N GLY A 60 1.88 -0.39 -4.73
CA GLY A 60 1.71 -1.06 -6.03
C GLY A 60 0.58 -0.43 -6.84
N ALA A 61 -0.54 -0.12 -6.20
CA ALA A 61 -1.65 0.57 -6.85
C ALA A 61 -1.25 1.97 -7.31
N ALA A 62 -0.46 2.70 -6.49
CA ALA A 62 0.03 4.03 -6.86
C ALA A 62 0.96 3.97 -8.07
N ALA A 63 1.85 2.99 -8.12
CA ALA A 63 2.73 2.81 -9.27
C ALA A 63 1.95 2.47 -10.53
N PHE A 64 0.96 1.56 -10.41
CA PHE A 64 0.11 1.20 -11.54
C PHE A 64 -0.65 2.40 -12.09
N ALA A 65 -1.17 3.27 -11.20
CA ALA A 65 -1.91 4.47 -11.59
C ALA A 65 -1.02 5.53 -12.28
N ASN A 66 0.31 5.39 -12.16
CA ASN A 66 1.28 6.33 -12.71
C ASN A 66 2.13 5.72 -13.83
N LEU A 67 1.74 4.57 -14.37
CA LEU A 67 2.51 3.95 -15.43
C LEU A 67 2.58 4.84 -16.66
N PRO A 68 3.77 4.98 -17.25
CA PRO A 68 3.91 5.76 -18.50
C PRO A 68 3.26 5.02 -19.66
N GLU A 69 3.00 5.78 -20.73
CA GLU A 69 2.44 5.23 -21.96
C GLU A 69 3.32 4.10 -22.49
N GLY A 70 2.69 3.02 -22.94
CA GLY A 70 3.36 1.85 -23.48
C GLY A 70 3.79 0.84 -22.43
N ALA A 71 3.64 1.13 -21.14
CA ALA A 71 3.97 0.19 -20.08
C ALA A 71 2.87 -0.88 -19.97
N SER A 72 3.27 -2.11 -19.66
CA SER A 72 2.34 -3.24 -19.49
C SER A 72 2.03 -3.54 -18.03
N GLY A 73 2.82 -3.02 -17.09
CA GLY A 73 2.63 -3.27 -15.68
C GLY A 73 3.80 -2.80 -14.84
N THR A 74 3.81 -3.23 -13.60
CA THR A 74 4.85 -2.87 -12.65
C THR A 74 5.16 -4.05 -11.74
N SER A 75 6.35 -4.06 -11.18
CA SER A 75 6.79 -5.08 -10.22
C SER A 75 7.67 -4.43 -9.18
N THR A 76 7.50 -4.80 -7.92
CA THR A 76 8.29 -4.25 -6.82
C THR A 76 9.71 -4.81 -6.84
N ILE A 77 10.71 -3.94 -6.83
CA ILE A 77 12.12 -4.33 -6.69
C ILE A 77 12.54 -4.28 -5.23
N GLU A 78 12.10 -3.27 -4.51
CA GLU A 78 12.48 -3.05 -3.13
C GLU A 78 11.36 -2.37 -2.38
N SER A 79 11.19 -2.75 -1.12
CA SER A 79 10.26 -2.09 -0.21
C SER A 79 10.95 -2.02 1.15
N LYS A 80 11.18 -0.81 1.63
CA LYS A 80 11.81 -0.59 2.92
C LYS A 80 10.81 0.03 3.87
N THR A 81 10.59 -0.59 5.02
CA THR A 81 9.64 -0.14 6.04
C THR A 81 10.37 0.26 7.31
N ASN A 82 10.00 1.43 7.85
CA ASN A 82 10.32 1.79 9.23
C ASN A 82 9.04 1.67 10.04
N PHE A 83 9.06 0.85 11.09
CA PHE A 83 7.96 0.74 12.05
C PHE A 83 8.23 1.74 13.17
N LEU A 84 7.28 2.66 13.39
CA LEU A 84 7.48 3.79 14.30
C LEU A 84 6.55 3.77 15.51
N GLY A 85 5.54 2.88 15.52
CA GLY A 85 4.61 2.76 16.62
C GLY A 85 3.76 1.51 16.51
N ALA A 86 3.31 1.02 17.67
CA ALA A 86 2.44 -0.15 17.74
C ALA A 86 0.97 0.26 17.51
N VAL A 87 0.22 -0.62 16.85
CA VAL A 87 -1.22 -0.45 16.64
C VAL A 87 -1.95 -1.53 17.43
N ARG A 88 -2.79 -1.13 18.38
CA ARG A 88 -3.51 -2.05 19.27
C ARG A 88 -5.03 -1.99 19.10
N GLU A 89 -5.51 -1.09 18.26
CA GLU A 89 -6.95 -0.92 18.01
C GLU A 89 -7.16 0.02 16.82
N GLY A 90 -8.39 0.03 16.33
CA GLY A 90 -8.83 1.03 15.36
C GLY A 90 -8.38 0.75 13.94
N THR A 91 -8.58 1.75 13.10
CA THR A 91 -8.26 1.68 11.67
C THR A 91 -6.90 2.29 11.40
N VAL A 92 -6.10 1.58 10.60
CA VAL A 92 -4.81 2.06 10.11
C VAL A 92 -5.01 2.56 8.68
N THR A 93 -4.47 3.74 8.38
CA THR A 93 -4.59 4.35 7.05
C THR A 93 -3.22 4.44 6.40
N ALA A 94 -3.11 3.87 5.20
CA ALA A 94 -1.92 3.97 4.36
C ALA A 94 -2.20 4.95 3.23
N THR A 95 -1.36 5.98 3.12
CA THR A 95 -1.45 7.00 2.08
C THR A 95 -0.19 6.92 1.23
N ALA A 96 -0.34 6.46 -0.01
CA ALA A 96 0.76 6.28 -0.94
C ALA A 96 0.78 7.41 -1.97
N LYS A 97 1.95 8.01 -2.15
CA LYS A 97 2.16 9.11 -3.10
C LYS A 97 3.42 8.85 -3.92
N PRO A 98 3.41 9.17 -5.22
CA PRO A 98 4.63 9.05 -6.02
C PRO A 98 5.65 10.08 -5.60
N LEU A 99 6.87 9.61 -5.35
CA LEU A 99 8.03 10.46 -5.10
C LEU A 99 8.78 10.72 -6.40
N HIS A 100 8.77 9.74 -7.30
CA HIS A 100 9.43 9.80 -8.60
C HIS A 100 8.67 8.93 -9.59
N VAL A 101 8.37 9.46 -10.74
CA VAL A 101 7.73 8.72 -11.83
C VAL A 101 8.64 8.83 -13.06
N GLY A 102 9.37 7.75 -13.34
CA GLY A 102 10.30 7.69 -14.46
C GLY A 102 9.86 6.71 -15.53
N GLY A 103 10.60 6.63 -16.60
CA GLY A 103 10.33 5.68 -17.69
C GLY A 103 10.68 4.25 -17.37
N SER A 104 11.58 4.02 -16.40
CA SER A 104 12.06 2.69 -16.00
C SER A 104 11.72 2.33 -14.57
N THR A 105 11.61 3.33 -13.70
CA THR A 105 11.34 3.12 -12.28
C THR A 105 10.34 4.16 -11.76
N ILE A 106 9.57 3.73 -10.78
CA ILE A 106 8.65 4.59 -10.04
C ILE A 106 8.95 4.36 -8.56
N VAL A 107 9.13 5.43 -7.81
CA VAL A 107 9.37 5.35 -6.36
C VAL A 107 8.15 5.92 -5.66
N ILE A 108 7.58 5.12 -4.77
CA ILE A 108 6.39 5.47 -4.00
C ILE A 108 6.75 5.59 -2.53
N GLU A 109 6.25 6.63 -1.90
CA GLU A 109 6.37 6.83 -0.46
C GLU A 109 5.01 6.67 0.18
N THR A 110 4.91 5.82 1.21
CA THR A 110 3.64 5.53 1.87
C THR A 110 3.78 5.85 3.35
N GLU A 111 2.90 6.71 3.85
CA GLU A 111 2.76 6.97 5.27
C GLU A 111 1.65 6.13 5.84
N ILE A 112 1.90 5.54 7.02
CA ILE A 112 0.91 4.73 7.71
C ILE A 112 0.61 5.40 9.05
N ARG A 113 -0.67 5.73 9.26
CA ARG A 113 -1.12 6.43 10.46
C ARG A 113 -2.19 5.64 11.17
N ASN A 114 -2.19 5.74 12.51
CA ASN A 114 -3.24 5.13 13.32
C ASN A 114 -4.49 6.03 13.32
N LYS A 115 -5.55 5.60 14.02
CA LYS A 115 -6.81 6.34 14.04
C LYS A 115 -6.69 7.74 14.68
N ALA A 116 -5.67 7.95 15.50
CA ALA A 116 -5.41 9.26 16.11
C ALA A 116 -4.57 10.17 15.19
N GLY A 117 -4.16 9.67 14.02
CA GLY A 117 -3.36 10.43 13.07
C GLY A 117 -1.86 10.37 13.31
N LYS A 118 -1.42 9.55 14.28
CA LYS A 118 0.02 9.39 14.56
C LYS A 118 0.67 8.54 13.47
N LEU A 119 1.84 8.95 13.01
CA LEU A 119 2.64 8.18 12.05
C LEU A 119 3.19 6.94 12.75
N VAL A 120 2.75 5.76 12.32
CA VAL A 120 3.16 4.48 12.91
C VAL A 120 4.05 3.67 11.97
N GLY A 121 4.15 4.09 10.72
CA GLY A 121 5.03 3.44 9.75
C GLY A 121 5.32 4.35 8.57
N LYS A 122 6.44 4.10 7.93
CA LYS A 122 6.86 4.81 6.72
C LYS A 122 7.48 3.81 5.78
N VAL A 123 7.03 3.79 4.54
CA VAL A 123 7.53 2.87 3.53
C VAL A 123 8.00 3.65 2.32
N THR A 124 9.18 3.28 1.82
CA THR A 124 9.65 3.75 0.52
C THR A 124 9.84 2.50 -0.33
N GLN A 125 9.16 2.45 -1.48
CA GLN A 125 9.28 1.30 -2.36
C GLN A 125 9.58 1.72 -3.78
N THR A 126 10.40 0.90 -4.44
CA THR A 126 10.80 1.09 -5.83
C THR A 126 10.10 0.04 -6.69
N GLN A 127 9.45 0.50 -7.75
CA GLN A 127 8.75 -0.33 -8.72
C GLN A 127 9.45 -0.24 -10.06
N THR A 128 9.55 -1.38 -10.77
CA THR A 128 9.97 -1.36 -12.18
C THR A 128 8.80 -1.00 -13.05
N VAL A 129 9.09 -0.36 -14.18
CA VAL A 129 8.12 -0.20 -15.26
C VAL A 129 8.32 -1.35 -16.22
N LEU A 130 7.32 -2.23 -16.32
CA LEU A 130 7.37 -3.37 -17.23
C LEU A 130 6.85 -2.96 -18.60
N ARG A 131 7.51 -3.44 -19.64
CA ARG A 131 7.12 -3.15 -21.02
C ARG A 131 6.96 -4.45 -21.81
N PRO A 132 6.05 -4.47 -22.79
CA PRO A 132 5.90 -5.66 -23.63
C PRO A 132 7.22 -5.94 -24.34
N ARG A 133 7.52 -7.22 -24.54
CA ARG A 133 8.68 -7.62 -25.35
C ARG A 133 8.39 -7.33 -26.82
N PRO A 134 9.42 -6.92 -27.59
CA PRO A 134 9.26 -6.70 -29.04
C PRO A 134 8.92 -8.01 -29.75
#